data_0d0710a5d23f2fb0914ffbaeef3020cf
#
_entry.id   0d0710a5d23f2fb0914ffbaeef3020cf
#
_cell.length_a   1.000
_cell.length_b   1.000
_cell.length_c   1.000
_cell.angle_alpha   90.00
_cell.angle_beta   90.00
_cell.angle_gamma   90.00
#
_symmetry.space_group_name_H-M   'P 1'
#
loop_
_entity.id
_entity.type
_entity.pdbx_description
1 polymer ?
#
loop_
_entity_poly.entity_id
_entity_poly.type
_entity_poly.pdbx_seq_one_letter_code
_entity_poly.pdbx_strand_id
1 'polypeptide(L)'
;MLLAGGGSSNVDLEIAAAGNTEVMRAKMKTMGMLGLNDIIDDILITLGEQYHLLRPLQKHDGLFLYHVLDKSKSNLALARRALREAEKNLV
;
A
#
# COMPACT_ATOMS: atom_id res chain seq x y z
N MET A 1 -0.05 6.07 -8.23
CA MET A 1 1.04 7.00 -7.89
C MET A 1 1.38 6.89 -6.41
N LEU A 2 2.65 6.89 -6.10
CA LEU A 2 3.13 6.85 -4.71
C LEU A 2 3.13 8.24 -4.10
N LEU A 3 2.43 8.43 -2.98
CA LEU A 3 2.42 9.69 -2.24
C LEU A 3 3.40 9.70 -1.06
N ALA A 4 3.63 8.54 -0.45
CA ALA A 4 4.52 8.42 0.68
C ALA A 4 5.14 7.03 0.70
N GLY A 5 6.38 6.97 1.08
CA GLY A 5 7.08 5.73 1.29
C GLY A 5 7.90 5.85 2.55
N GLY A 6 8.13 4.73 3.22
CA GLY A 6 8.88 4.74 4.46
C GLY A 6 9.27 3.34 4.88
N GLY A 7 9.94 3.30 6.00
CA GLY A 7 10.49 2.05 6.51
C GLY A 7 11.96 1.91 6.20
N SER A 8 12.55 0.91 6.75
CA SER A 8 13.96 0.62 6.55
C SER A 8 14.13 -0.15 5.27
N SER A 9 14.85 0.38 4.30
CA SER A 9 15.09 -0.48 3.18
C SER A 9 16.00 0.08 2.12
N ASN A 10 16.46 -0.82 1.28
CA ASN A 10 17.20 -0.56 0.07
C ASN A 10 16.29 -0.65 -1.16
N VAL A 11 15.01 -0.33 -1.00
CA VAL A 11 14.03 -0.42 -2.08
C VAL A 11 14.09 0.84 -2.93
N ASP A 12 14.16 0.65 -4.26
CA ASP A 12 14.02 1.76 -5.19
C ASP A 12 12.53 2.15 -5.27
N LEU A 13 12.20 3.29 -4.70
CA LEU A 13 10.81 3.72 -4.60
C LEU A 13 10.15 4.03 -5.94
N GLU A 14 10.93 4.46 -6.94
CA GLU A 14 10.36 4.72 -8.27
C GLU A 14 9.96 3.42 -8.96
N ILE A 15 10.83 2.42 -8.90
CA ILE A 15 10.52 1.10 -9.47
C ILE A 15 9.35 0.47 -8.72
N ALA A 16 9.37 0.54 -7.40
CA ALA A 16 8.30 -0.01 -6.58
C ALA A 16 6.98 0.69 -6.85
N ALA A 17 6.98 2.01 -7.02
CA ALA A 17 5.76 2.75 -7.31
C ALA A 17 5.13 2.32 -8.64
N ALA A 18 5.95 2.13 -9.67
CA ALA A 18 5.47 1.67 -10.98
C ALA A 18 4.88 0.26 -10.88
N GLY A 19 5.60 -0.68 -10.27
CA GLY A 19 5.12 -2.06 -10.12
C GLY A 19 3.88 -2.16 -9.24
N ASN A 20 3.86 -1.42 -8.15
CA ASN A 20 2.72 -1.44 -7.22
C ASN A 20 1.46 -0.82 -7.82
N THR A 21 1.62 0.18 -8.69
CA THR A 21 0.48 0.74 -9.42
C THR A 21 -0.20 -0.33 -10.28
N GLU A 22 0.59 -1.16 -10.95
CA GLU A 22 0.06 -2.27 -11.75
C GLU A 22 -0.66 -3.31 -10.89
N VAL A 23 -0.10 -3.63 -9.72
CA VAL A 23 -0.74 -4.55 -8.76
C VAL A 23 -2.11 -4.03 -8.34
N MET A 24 -2.18 -2.74 -7.99
CA MET A 24 -3.42 -2.10 -7.57
C MET A 24 -4.48 -2.13 -8.67
N ARG A 25 -4.08 -1.79 -9.90
CA ARG A 25 -5.00 -1.81 -11.04
C ARG A 25 -5.52 -3.20 -11.33
N ALA A 26 -4.64 -4.19 -11.31
CA ALA A 26 -5.03 -5.58 -11.55
C ALA A 26 -6.04 -6.07 -10.51
N LYS A 27 -5.81 -5.74 -9.24
CA LYS A 27 -6.72 -6.17 -8.17
C LYS A 27 -8.07 -5.50 -8.28
N MET A 28 -8.12 -4.21 -8.56
CA MET A 28 -9.36 -3.49 -8.75
C MET A 28 -10.17 -4.03 -9.92
N LYS A 29 -9.50 -4.36 -11.03
CA LYS A 29 -10.13 -4.97 -12.18
C LYS A 29 -10.72 -6.32 -11.82
N THR A 30 -9.98 -7.15 -11.10
CA THR A 30 -10.45 -8.48 -10.67
C THR A 30 -11.69 -8.35 -9.77
N MET A 31 -11.68 -7.42 -8.84
CA MET A 31 -12.85 -7.18 -7.97
C MET A 31 -14.07 -6.79 -8.79
N GLY A 32 -13.90 -5.92 -9.79
CA GLY A 32 -14.99 -5.55 -10.69
C GLY A 32 -15.52 -6.73 -11.48
N MET A 33 -14.66 -7.59 -11.98
CA MET A 33 -15.04 -8.79 -12.71
C MET A 33 -15.79 -9.80 -11.84
N LEU A 34 -15.47 -9.84 -10.55
CA LEU A 34 -16.15 -10.71 -9.58
C LEU A 34 -17.44 -10.11 -9.04
N GLY A 35 -17.74 -8.87 -9.41
CA GLY A 35 -18.93 -8.18 -8.92
C GLY A 35 -18.84 -7.78 -7.46
N LEU A 36 -17.63 -7.60 -6.93
CA LEU A 36 -17.44 -7.21 -5.54
C LEU A 36 -17.65 -5.70 -5.37
N ASN A 37 -18.64 -5.33 -4.54
CA ASN A 37 -18.92 -3.93 -4.22
C ASN A 37 -18.25 -3.55 -2.91
N ASP A 38 -16.94 -3.66 -2.89
CA ASP A 38 -16.16 -3.40 -1.69
C ASP A 38 -14.99 -2.48 -2.05
N ILE A 39 -14.27 -2.05 -1.03
CA ILE A 39 -13.09 -1.21 -1.20
C ILE A 39 -11.89 -1.96 -0.64
N ILE A 40 -10.71 -1.65 -1.17
CA ILE A 40 -9.47 -2.21 -0.65
C ILE A 40 -8.96 -1.29 0.47
N ASP A 41 -8.90 -1.83 1.70
CA ASP A 41 -8.28 -1.12 2.81
C ASP A 41 -6.76 -1.06 2.66
N ASP A 42 -6.15 -2.21 2.46
CA ASP A 42 -4.73 -2.29 2.18
C ASP A 42 -4.41 -3.61 1.46
N ILE A 43 -3.23 -3.63 0.87
CA ILE A 43 -2.65 -4.85 0.30
C ILE A 43 -1.35 -5.09 1.02
N LEU A 44 -1.21 -6.26 1.63
CA LEU A 44 0.01 -6.67 2.31
C LEU A 44 0.72 -7.73 1.47
N ILE A 45 1.98 -7.44 1.15
CA ILE A 45 2.86 -8.41 0.50
C ILE A 45 3.92 -8.81 1.51
N THR A 46 3.94 -10.09 1.87
CA THR A 46 4.87 -10.63 2.83
C THR A 46 6.04 -11.27 2.10
N LEU A 47 7.20 -10.69 2.25
CA LEU A 47 8.45 -11.27 1.75
C LEU A 47 9.18 -11.98 2.88
N GLY A 48 10.31 -12.59 2.56
CA GLY A 48 11.09 -13.32 3.58
C GLY A 48 11.52 -12.44 4.75
N GLU A 49 11.96 -11.22 4.46
CA GLU A 49 12.50 -10.32 5.47
C GLU A 49 11.76 -9.00 5.59
N GLN A 50 10.80 -8.74 4.72
CA GLN A 50 10.09 -7.47 4.66
C GLN A 50 8.59 -7.67 4.51
N TYR A 51 7.85 -6.64 4.95
CA TYR A 51 6.46 -6.45 4.57
C TYR A 51 6.36 -5.23 3.65
N HIS A 52 5.59 -5.34 2.58
CA HIS A 52 5.23 -4.22 1.72
C HIS A 52 3.75 -3.96 1.90
N LEU A 53 3.40 -2.79 2.41
CA LEU A 53 2.02 -2.44 2.72
C LEU A 53 1.60 -1.30 1.81
N LEU A 54 0.51 -1.50 1.07
CA LEU A 54 -0.04 -0.50 0.16
C LEU A 54 -1.45 -0.14 0.61
N ARG A 55 -1.72 1.15 0.71
CA ARG A 55 -3.06 1.63 1.06
C ARG A 55 -3.57 2.58 -0.01
N PRO A 56 -4.58 2.16 -0.81
CA PRO A 56 -5.21 3.07 -1.77
C PRO A 56 -5.90 4.22 -1.04
N LEU A 57 -5.80 5.41 -1.59
CA LEU A 57 -6.47 6.56 -1.02
C LEU A 57 -7.90 6.62 -1.54
N GLN A 58 -8.87 6.72 -0.62
CA GLN A 58 -10.28 6.67 -0.97
C GLN A 58 -10.75 7.93 -1.70
N LYS A 59 -10.13 9.08 -1.39
CA LYS A 59 -10.52 10.37 -1.96
C LYS A 59 -9.68 10.79 -3.16
N HIS A 60 -8.65 10.05 -3.48
CA HIS A 60 -7.69 10.39 -4.55
C HIS A 60 -7.48 9.17 -5.44
N ASP A 61 -8.32 9.07 -6.45
CA ASP A 61 -8.28 7.94 -7.36
C ASP A 61 -6.89 7.78 -8.02
N GLY A 62 -6.40 6.56 -8.04
CA GLY A 62 -5.09 6.26 -8.62
C GLY A 62 -3.89 6.55 -7.73
N LEU A 63 -4.10 7.08 -6.52
CA LEU A 63 -3.03 7.35 -5.56
C LEU A 63 -3.05 6.33 -4.43
N PHE A 64 -1.88 6.05 -3.87
CA PHE A 64 -1.76 5.13 -2.75
C PHE A 64 -0.56 5.49 -1.87
N LEU A 65 -0.63 5.05 -0.61
CA LEU A 65 0.49 5.10 0.32
C LEU A 65 1.22 3.76 0.28
N TYR A 66 2.53 3.80 0.39
CA TYR A 66 3.37 2.61 0.34
C TYR A 66 4.37 2.64 1.47
N HIS A 67 4.44 1.54 2.22
CA HIS A 67 5.33 1.44 3.38
C HIS A 67 6.06 0.10 3.35
N VAL A 68 7.38 0.15 3.44
CA VAL A 68 8.25 -1.03 3.52
C VAL A 68 8.73 -1.18 4.96
N LEU A 69 8.59 -2.36 5.50
CA LEU A 69 8.90 -2.65 6.90
C LEU A 69 9.83 -3.87 7.00
N ASP A 70 10.81 -3.81 7.89
CA ASP A 70 11.57 -5.00 8.27
C ASP A 70 10.72 -5.86 9.20
N LYS A 71 10.56 -7.13 8.88
CA LYS A 71 9.76 -8.05 9.70
C LYS A 71 10.26 -8.15 11.13
N SER A 72 11.58 -8.11 11.30
CA SER A 72 12.19 -8.28 12.62
C SER A 72 12.03 -7.06 13.54
N LYS A 73 11.68 -5.91 12.99
CA LYS A 73 11.66 -4.64 13.73
C LYS A 73 10.30 -3.96 13.70
N SER A 74 9.31 -4.58 13.09
CA SER A 74 8.06 -3.88 12.77
C SER A 74 6.84 -4.53 13.39
N ASN A 75 5.82 -3.72 13.59
CA ASN A 75 4.51 -4.14 14.05
C ASN A 75 3.48 -3.73 12.99
N LEU A 76 2.85 -4.73 12.35
CA LEU A 76 1.87 -4.48 11.29
C LEU A 76 0.67 -3.67 11.75
N ALA A 77 0.19 -3.90 12.96
CA ALA A 77 -0.95 -3.16 13.47
C ALA A 77 -0.63 -1.67 13.59
N LEU A 78 0.56 -1.35 14.09
CA LEU A 78 1.02 0.03 14.20
C LEU A 78 1.26 0.65 12.83
N ALA A 79 1.82 -0.12 11.90
CA ALA A 79 2.05 0.36 10.53
C ALA A 79 0.74 0.68 9.83
N ARG A 80 -0.26 -0.19 9.95
CA ARG A 80 -1.59 0.04 9.38
C ARG A 80 -2.25 1.28 9.99
N ARG A 81 -2.12 1.44 11.30
CA ARG A 81 -2.64 2.62 11.99
C ARG A 81 -1.96 3.90 11.49
N ALA A 82 -0.64 3.85 11.31
CA ALA A 82 0.11 5.00 10.81
C ALA A 82 -0.35 5.41 9.41
N LEU A 83 -0.61 4.43 8.53
CA LEU A 83 -1.10 4.73 7.19
C LEU A 83 -2.52 5.30 7.21
N ARG A 84 -3.40 4.79 8.07
CA ARG A 84 -4.74 5.35 8.22
C ARG A 84 -4.69 6.80 8.72
N GLU A 85 -3.83 7.09 9.68
CA GLU A 85 -3.66 8.44 10.18
C GLU A 85 -3.07 9.37 9.11
N ALA A 86 -2.10 8.88 8.34
CA ALA A 86 -1.53 9.65 7.25
C ALA A 86 -2.59 10.00 6.20
N GLU A 87 -3.47 9.06 5.87
CA GLU A 87 -4.55 9.32 4.91
C GLU A 87 -5.51 10.39 5.42
N LYS A 88 -5.85 10.38 6.71
CA LYS A 88 -6.73 11.39 7.30
C LYS A 88 -6.16 12.80 7.20
N ASN A 89 -4.85 12.92 7.17
CA ASN A 89 -4.17 14.22 7.07
C ASN A 89 -4.01 14.70 5.63
N LEU A 90 -4.36 13.87 4.66
CA LEU A 90 -4.36 14.23 3.24
C LEU A 90 -5.76 14.70 2.85
N VAL A 91 -5.88 15.95 2.53
CA VAL A 91 -7.19 16.55 2.25
C VAL A 91 -7.38 16.81 0.78
#